data_8b68197fe25bbfeb69b9e61022a094ff
#
_entry.id   8b68197fe25bbfeb69b9e61022a094ff
#
_cell.length_a   1.000
_cell.length_b   1.000
_cell.length_c   1.000
_cell.angle_alpha   90.00
_cell.angle_beta   90.00
_cell.angle_gamma   90.00
#
_symmetry.space_group_name_H-M   'P 1'
#
loop_
_entity.id
_entity.type
_entity.pdbx_description
1 polymer ?
#
loop_
_entity_poly.entity_id
_entity_poly.type
_entity_poly.pdbx_seq_one_letter_code
_entity_poly.pdbx_strand_id
1 'polypeptide(L)'
;GDVIPVEYVMGLTTAKLTRVLIYGEDDEDTETLRLRYQESFNERAFAGNAKDYHDKTLGIAGVGAVKVIRAWNGPGTVKLVILDSVFGKATDVLIQTVQKEFDPNKDGHGDGLAPIGHAVTVDTVSEVTVNIAATITYDNGYDLNTCKPQIETAIEEYFAGLRKNWENQSKLVVRIASIDAAIMGVKGVVDVTGTTLNGGGNVELTEYEIPVLGVVTYG
;
A
#
# COMPACT_ATOMS: atom_id res chain seq x y z
N GLY A 1 -3.20 -17.61 12.69
CA GLY A 1 -3.81 -17.90 13.99
C GLY A 1 -4.91 -18.96 13.87
N ASP A 2 -5.24 -19.61 15.00
CA ASP A 2 -6.35 -20.54 15.03
C ASP A 2 -7.68 -19.77 15.06
N VAL A 3 -8.68 -20.24 14.31
CA VAL A 3 -10.04 -19.71 14.29
C VAL A 3 -11.03 -20.72 14.83
N ILE A 4 -12.00 -20.24 15.57
CA ILE A 4 -13.05 -21.05 16.18
C ILE A 4 -14.36 -20.72 15.45
N PRO A 5 -15.12 -21.69 14.94
CA PRO A 5 -16.40 -21.42 14.32
C PRO A 5 -17.41 -20.89 15.34
N VAL A 6 -18.22 -19.94 14.95
CA VAL A 6 -19.29 -19.35 15.79
C VAL A 6 -20.44 -20.36 15.99
N GLU A 7 -20.67 -21.20 14.96
CA GLU A 7 -21.66 -22.26 15.00
C GLU A 7 -20.99 -23.62 14.81
N TYR A 8 -21.62 -24.68 15.32
CA TYR A 8 -21.10 -26.03 15.18
C TYR A 8 -21.08 -26.48 13.71
N VAL A 9 -19.89 -26.84 13.20
CA VAL A 9 -19.70 -27.39 11.86
C VAL A 9 -19.29 -28.86 11.97
N MET A 10 -20.17 -29.75 11.53
CA MET A 10 -19.94 -31.19 11.60
C MET A 10 -18.70 -31.59 10.76
N GLY A 11 -17.77 -32.33 11.39
CA GLY A 11 -16.55 -32.79 10.74
C GLY A 11 -15.39 -31.79 10.73
N LEU A 12 -15.57 -30.54 11.21
CA LEU A 12 -14.48 -29.58 11.36
C LEU A 12 -13.70 -29.86 12.66
N THR A 13 -12.45 -30.28 12.52
CA THR A 13 -11.56 -30.53 13.66
C THR A 13 -10.66 -29.36 13.98
N THR A 14 -10.18 -28.64 12.96
CA THR A 14 -9.32 -27.46 13.13
C THR A 14 -9.56 -26.48 11.97
N ALA A 15 -9.45 -25.20 12.27
CA ALA A 15 -9.44 -24.14 11.26
C ALA A 15 -8.32 -23.14 11.58
N LYS A 16 -7.61 -22.67 10.56
CA LYS A 16 -6.50 -21.72 10.70
C LYS A 16 -6.65 -20.57 9.73
N LEU A 17 -6.44 -19.35 10.22
CA LEU A 17 -6.26 -18.20 9.37
C LEU A 17 -4.86 -18.26 8.76
N THR A 18 -4.77 -18.53 7.49
CA THR A 18 -3.50 -18.65 6.75
C THR A 18 -3.09 -17.33 6.10
N ARG A 19 -4.06 -16.53 5.68
CA ARG A 19 -3.83 -15.25 5.01
C ARG A 19 -5.05 -14.34 5.16
N VAL A 20 -4.80 -13.04 5.37
CA VAL A 20 -5.81 -12.00 5.22
C VAL A 20 -5.80 -11.57 3.75
N LEU A 21 -6.93 -11.59 3.08
CA LEU A 21 -7.09 -11.20 1.68
C LEU A 21 -7.50 -9.74 1.54
N ILE A 22 -8.32 -9.25 2.47
CA ILE A 22 -8.70 -7.84 2.61
C ILE A 22 -8.56 -7.51 4.08
N TYR A 23 -7.75 -6.51 4.37
CA TYR A 23 -7.56 -6.02 5.74
C TYR A 23 -8.80 -5.26 6.18
N GLY A 24 -9.13 -5.38 7.47
CA GLY A 24 -10.12 -4.50 8.10
C GLY A 24 -9.56 -3.08 8.24
N GLU A 25 -10.46 -2.15 8.39
CA GLU A 25 -10.16 -0.75 8.68
C GLU A 25 -10.71 -0.42 10.07
N ASP A 26 -10.07 0.51 10.75
CA ASP A 26 -10.57 1.05 12.00
C ASP A 26 -11.81 1.92 11.75
N ASP A 27 -12.63 2.11 12.77
CA ASP A 27 -13.77 3.01 12.70
C ASP A 27 -13.31 4.43 12.34
N GLU A 28 -14.02 5.05 11.40
CA GLU A 28 -13.74 6.43 10.99
C GLU A 28 -13.91 7.39 12.19
N ASP A 29 -12.93 8.23 12.44
CA ASP A 29 -13.04 9.23 13.49
C ASP A 29 -14.06 10.32 13.14
N THR A 30 -14.61 10.97 14.20
CA THR A 30 -15.72 11.92 14.07
C THR A 30 -15.38 13.12 13.19
N GLU A 31 -14.14 13.61 13.18
CA GLU A 31 -13.75 14.77 12.38
C GLU A 31 -13.59 14.38 10.90
N THR A 32 -13.05 13.22 10.61
CA THR A 32 -12.99 12.67 9.25
C THR A 32 -14.39 12.45 8.68
N LEU A 33 -15.30 11.84 9.47
CA LEU A 33 -16.71 11.70 9.10
C LEU A 33 -17.38 13.05 8.83
N ARG A 34 -17.12 14.05 9.67
CA ARG A 34 -17.68 15.40 9.54
C ARG A 34 -17.19 16.08 8.26
N LEU A 35 -15.90 15.99 7.96
CA LEU A 35 -15.34 16.55 6.73
C LEU A 35 -15.93 15.87 5.50
N ARG A 36 -15.98 14.55 5.47
CA ARG A 36 -16.59 13.76 4.40
C ARG A 36 -18.08 14.09 4.23
N TYR A 37 -18.81 14.28 5.33
CA TYR A 37 -20.21 14.70 5.28
C TYR A 37 -20.38 16.11 4.70
N GLN A 38 -19.52 17.06 5.08
CA GLN A 38 -19.53 18.41 4.48
C GLN A 38 -19.18 18.40 3.00
N GLU A 39 -18.21 17.56 2.58
CA GLU A 39 -17.84 17.39 1.19
C GLU A 39 -18.99 16.78 0.37
N SER A 40 -19.78 15.87 0.95
CA SER A 40 -20.91 15.24 0.26
C SER A 40 -21.99 16.23 -0.22
N PHE A 41 -22.15 17.37 0.45
CA PHE A 41 -23.03 18.43 -0.04
C PHE A 41 -22.52 19.15 -1.30
N ASN A 42 -21.22 19.06 -1.56
CA ASN A 42 -20.58 19.60 -2.76
C ASN A 42 -20.42 18.54 -3.86
N GLU A 43 -20.74 17.29 -3.55
CA GLU A 43 -20.64 16.19 -4.53
C GLU A 43 -21.70 16.39 -5.64
N ARG A 44 -21.18 16.64 -6.84
CA ARG A 44 -21.98 16.45 -8.06
C ARG A 44 -22.24 14.96 -8.24
N ALA A 45 -23.40 14.62 -8.82
CA ALA A 45 -23.68 13.23 -9.22
C ALA A 45 -22.49 12.66 -9.99
N PHE A 46 -22.20 11.35 -9.81
CA PHE A 46 -21.09 10.67 -10.47
C PHE A 46 -21.09 10.98 -11.97
N ALA A 47 -20.17 11.81 -12.40
CA ALA A 47 -20.06 12.30 -13.76
C ALA A 47 -18.95 11.58 -14.55
N GLY A 48 -18.24 10.65 -13.91
CA GLY A 48 -17.14 9.89 -14.53
C GLY A 48 -15.86 10.67 -14.70
N ASN A 49 -15.66 11.74 -13.93
CA ASN A 49 -14.37 12.45 -13.89
C ASN A 49 -13.36 11.71 -13.00
N ALA A 50 -12.08 12.13 -13.05
CA ALA A 50 -11.02 11.45 -12.31
C ALA A 50 -11.22 11.49 -10.78
N LYS A 51 -11.81 12.57 -10.25
CA LYS A 51 -12.10 12.68 -8.81
C LYS A 51 -13.18 11.69 -8.39
N ASP A 52 -14.22 11.51 -9.21
CA ASP A 52 -15.29 10.55 -8.91
C ASP A 52 -14.75 9.11 -8.85
N TYR A 53 -13.90 8.73 -9.82
CA TYR A 53 -13.24 7.44 -9.80
C TYR A 53 -12.36 7.26 -8.56
N HIS A 54 -11.59 8.28 -8.22
CA HIS A 54 -10.74 8.28 -7.03
C HIS A 54 -11.56 8.10 -5.75
N ASP A 55 -12.52 8.98 -5.50
CA ASP A 55 -13.29 9.00 -4.25
C ASP A 55 -14.15 7.72 -4.09
N LYS A 56 -14.75 7.24 -5.18
CA LYS A 56 -15.51 5.99 -5.15
C LYS A 56 -14.61 4.76 -4.94
N THR A 57 -13.41 4.74 -5.51
CA THR A 57 -12.47 3.64 -5.30
C THR A 57 -12.00 3.59 -3.85
N LEU A 58 -11.66 4.76 -3.24
CA LEU A 58 -11.29 4.84 -1.83
C LEU A 58 -12.44 4.50 -0.88
N GLY A 59 -13.68 4.65 -1.31
CA GLY A 59 -14.86 4.23 -0.55
C GLY A 59 -15.08 2.71 -0.51
N ILE A 60 -14.31 1.92 -1.26
CA ILE A 60 -14.40 0.46 -1.21
C ILE A 60 -13.49 -0.07 -0.10
N ALA A 61 -14.08 -0.82 0.83
CA ALA A 61 -13.36 -1.39 1.96
C ALA A 61 -12.12 -2.20 1.50
N GLY A 62 -10.99 -1.95 2.15
CA GLY A 62 -9.71 -2.58 1.84
C GLY A 62 -8.86 -1.81 0.82
N VAL A 63 -9.32 -0.71 0.24
CA VAL A 63 -8.51 0.17 -0.62
C VAL A 63 -7.93 1.31 0.20
N GLY A 64 -6.60 1.46 0.20
CA GLY A 64 -5.89 2.52 0.92
C GLY A 64 -5.43 3.68 0.03
N ALA A 65 -5.18 3.44 -1.25
CA ALA A 65 -4.79 4.47 -2.21
C ALA A 65 -5.14 4.05 -3.65
N VAL A 66 -5.32 5.03 -4.55
CA VAL A 66 -5.61 4.78 -5.95
C VAL A 66 -5.03 5.84 -6.87
N LYS A 67 -4.42 5.41 -7.98
CA LYS A 67 -4.11 6.28 -9.11
C LYS A 67 -5.09 6.03 -10.25
N VAL A 68 -5.70 7.11 -10.73
CA VAL A 68 -6.65 7.09 -11.85
C VAL A 68 -5.96 7.51 -13.14
N ILE A 69 -5.81 6.56 -14.07
CA ILE A 69 -5.13 6.78 -15.34
C ILE A 69 -6.16 6.86 -16.44
N ARG A 70 -6.27 8.03 -17.06
CA ARG A 70 -7.23 8.33 -18.11
C ARG A 70 -6.69 7.90 -19.47
N ALA A 71 -7.54 7.30 -20.30
CA ALA A 71 -7.21 6.92 -21.68
C ALA A 71 -5.93 6.05 -21.81
N TRP A 72 -5.68 5.20 -20.80
CA TRP A 72 -4.45 4.39 -20.72
C TRP A 72 -4.29 3.41 -21.90
N ASN A 73 -5.40 3.01 -22.51
CA ASN A 73 -5.44 2.14 -23.70
C ASN A 73 -6.35 2.75 -24.77
N GLY A 74 -6.27 4.06 -24.97
CA GLY A 74 -7.08 4.80 -25.93
C GLY A 74 -8.33 5.44 -25.33
N PRO A 75 -9.09 6.21 -26.14
CA PRO A 75 -10.29 6.90 -25.70
C PRO A 75 -11.32 5.97 -25.04
N GLY A 76 -12.01 6.45 -24.01
CA GLY A 76 -13.03 5.67 -23.30
C GLY A 76 -12.46 4.62 -22.33
N THR A 77 -11.15 4.58 -22.09
CA THR A 77 -10.54 3.64 -21.13
C THR A 77 -10.06 4.35 -19.87
N VAL A 78 -10.29 3.73 -18.72
CA VAL A 78 -9.81 4.18 -17.40
C VAL A 78 -9.09 3.02 -16.74
N LYS A 79 -7.89 3.27 -16.16
CA LYS A 79 -7.21 2.29 -15.33
C LYS A 79 -7.14 2.81 -13.90
N LEU A 80 -7.53 1.97 -12.96
CA LEU A 80 -7.41 2.21 -11.51
C LEU A 80 -6.27 1.33 -11.00
N VAL A 81 -5.18 1.95 -10.56
CA VAL A 81 -4.09 1.22 -9.88
C VAL A 81 -4.25 1.44 -8.40
N ILE A 82 -4.48 0.36 -7.64
CA ILE A 82 -4.84 0.42 -6.23
C ILE A 82 -3.77 -0.16 -5.31
N LEU A 83 -3.67 0.40 -4.10
CA LEU A 83 -3.02 -0.21 -2.94
C LEU A 83 -4.09 -0.69 -1.95
N ASP A 84 -3.73 -1.67 -1.13
CA ASP A 84 -4.58 -2.11 -0.02
C ASP A 84 -4.59 -1.09 1.14
N SER A 85 -5.42 -1.32 2.16
CA SER A 85 -5.57 -0.42 3.33
C SER A 85 -4.31 -0.28 4.19
N VAL A 86 -3.32 -1.16 4.05
CA VAL A 86 -2.00 -1.03 4.68
C VAL A 86 -0.94 -0.46 3.71
N PHE A 87 -1.37 0.09 2.60
CA PHE A 87 -0.53 0.65 1.53
C PHE A 87 0.45 -0.37 0.92
N GLY A 88 0.05 -1.63 0.90
CA GLY A 88 0.74 -2.71 0.22
C GLY A 88 0.12 -3.01 -1.15
N LYS A 89 0.69 -4.01 -1.83
CA LYS A 89 0.15 -4.53 -3.08
C LYS A 89 -1.23 -5.16 -2.83
N ALA A 90 -2.23 -4.71 -3.55
CA ALA A 90 -3.59 -5.26 -3.46
C ALA A 90 -3.63 -6.73 -3.89
N THR A 91 -4.43 -7.52 -3.18
CA THR A 91 -4.66 -8.93 -3.54
C THR A 91 -5.56 -9.05 -4.77
N ASP A 92 -5.49 -10.19 -5.46
CA ASP A 92 -6.37 -10.46 -6.60
C ASP A 92 -7.86 -10.39 -6.22
N VAL A 93 -8.20 -10.77 -4.98
CA VAL A 93 -9.56 -10.68 -4.46
C VAL A 93 -10.03 -9.22 -4.36
N LEU A 94 -9.17 -8.34 -3.83
CA LEU A 94 -9.49 -6.91 -3.74
C LEU A 94 -9.61 -6.29 -5.14
N ILE A 95 -8.68 -6.61 -6.05
CA ILE A 95 -8.73 -6.15 -7.45
C ILE A 95 -10.04 -6.56 -8.12
N GLN A 96 -10.45 -7.84 -7.96
CA GLN A 96 -11.70 -8.33 -8.53
C GLN A 96 -12.93 -7.69 -7.89
N THR A 97 -12.90 -7.40 -6.59
CA THR A 97 -13.97 -6.71 -5.89
C THR A 97 -14.16 -5.30 -6.46
N VAL A 98 -13.08 -4.54 -6.57
CA VAL A 98 -13.12 -3.18 -7.17
C VAL A 98 -13.53 -3.24 -8.65
N GLN A 99 -13.00 -4.21 -9.41
CA GLN A 99 -13.35 -4.40 -10.81
C GLN A 99 -14.85 -4.65 -11.01
N LYS A 100 -15.41 -5.54 -10.19
CA LYS A 100 -16.84 -5.90 -10.26
C LYS A 100 -17.73 -4.70 -9.94
N GLU A 101 -17.28 -3.84 -9.03
CA GLU A 101 -18.04 -2.64 -8.63
C GLU A 101 -18.08 -1.60 -9.76
N PHE A 102 -16.95 -1.37 -10.45
CA PHE A 102 -16.88 -0.35 -11.51
C PHE A 102 -17.36 -0.84 -12.88
N ASP A 103 -16.80 -1.93 -13.35
CA ASP A 103 -17.06 -2.47 -14.70
C ASP A 103 -16.79 -3.97 -14.70
N PRO A 104 -17.80 -4.81 -14.38
CA PRO A 104 -17.62 -6.25 -14.18
C PRO A 104 -17.02 -6.96 -15.39
N ASN A 105 -17.34 -6.51 -16.59
CA ASN A 105 -16.95 -7.17 -17.85
C ASN A 105 -15.78 -6.46 -18.55
N LYS A 106 -15.34 -5.31 -18.08
CA LYS A 106 -14.30 -4.45 -18.69
C LYS A 106 -14.64 -3.98 -20.11
N ASP A 107 -15.92 -3.81 -20.38
CA ASP A 107 -16.45 -3.52 -21.71
C ASP A 107 -17.08 -2.13 -21.84
N GLY A 108 -17.24 -1.39 -20.73
CA GLY A 108 -17.79 -0.05 -20.69
C GLY A 108 -19.29 0.03 -21.01
N HIS A 109 -20.04 -1.04 -20.82
CA HIS A 109 -21.49 -1.04 -21.04
C HIS A 109 -22.28 -0.32 -19.95
N GLY A 110 -21.62 0.00 -18.81
CA GLY A 110 -22.28 0.70 -17.69
C GLY A 110 -23.05 -0.24 -16.77
N ASP A 111 -22.63 -1.50 -16.67
CA ASP A 111 -23.22 -2.51 -15.79
C ASP A 111 -22.81 -2.34 -14.32
N GLY A 112 -21.87 -1.43 -14.04
CA GLY A 112 -21.40 -1.07 -12.70
C GLY A 112 -21.46 0.44 -12.45
N LEU A 113 -20.57 0.95 -11.60
CA LEU A 113 -20.49 2.38 -11.28
C LEU A 113 -19.94 3.21 -12.44
N ALA A 114 -19.14 2.61 -13.34
CA ALA A 114 -18.55 3.33 -14.45
C ALA A 114 -19.63 3.78 -15.46
N PRO A 115 -19.56 5.02 -15.97
CA PRO A 115 -20.47 5.47 -17.00
C PRO A 115 -20.37 4.65 -18.29
N ILE A 116 -21.47 4.60 -19.04
CA ILE A 116 -21.47 4.02 -20.37
C ILE A 116 -20.37 4.66 -21.24
N GLY A 117 -19.59 3.83 -21.91
CA GLY A 117 -18.44 4.24 -22.72
C GLY A 117 -17.12 4.34 -21.95
N HIS A 118 -17.10 4.02 -20.64
CA HIS A 118 -15.89 3.96 -19.84
C HIS A 118 -15.54 2.50 -19.52
N ALA A 119 -14.66 1.90 -20.32
CA ALA A 119 -14.10 0.59 -20.01
C ALA A 119 -13.04 0.71 -18.90
N VAL A 120 -13.35 0.16 -17.72
CA VAL A 120 -12.47 0.28 -16.55
C VAL A 120 -11.64 -0.98 -16.35
N THR A 121 -10.35 -0.79 -16.14
CA THR A 121 -9.42 -1.86 -15.76
C THR A 121 -8.83 -1.55 -14.39
N VAL A 122 -8.98 -2.49 -13.46
CA VAL A 122 -8.37 -2.39 -12.12
C VAL A 122 -7.11 -3.24 -12.08
N ASP A 123 -6.06 -2.67 -11.50
CA ASP A 123 -4.74 -3.28 -11.38
C ASP A 123 -4.11 -2.87 -10.04
N THR A 124 -2.94 -3.39 -9.75
CA THR A 124 -2.16 -3.01 -8.57
C THR A 124 -0.70 -2.74 -8.95
N VAL A 125 0.08 -2.33 -7.97
CA VAL A 125 1.50 -2.02 -8.13
C VAL A 125 2.37 -3.28 -8.17
N SER A 126 3.59 -3.12 -8.65
CA SER A 126 4.68 -4.10 -8.49
C SER A 126 5.50 -3.77 -7.25
N GLU A 127 5.94 -4.79 -6.54
CA GLU A 127 6.84 -4.66 -5.39
C GLU A 127 8.29 -4.73 -5.84
N VAL A 128 9.09 -3.77 -5.39
CA VAL A 128 10.54 -3.74 -5.61
C VAL A 128 11.23 -4.04 -4.30
N THR A 129 11.85 -5.20 -4.22
CA THR A 129 12.63 -5.60 -3.04
C THR A 129 13.89 -4.75 -2.93
N VAL A 130 14.07 -4.09 -1.78
CA VAL A 130 15.25 -3.29 -1.48
C VAL A 130 16.06 -4.00 -0.40
N ASN A 131 17.20 -4.55 -0.81
CA ASN A 131 18.20 -5.12 0.11
C ASN A 131 19.09 -4.00 0.61
N ILE A 132 19.38 -3.99 1.91
CA ILE A 132 20.16 -2.95 2.56
C ILE A 132 21.44 -3.60 3.12
N ALA A 133 22.59 -2.99 2.90
CA ALA A 133 23.81 -3.34 3.63
C ALA A 133 24.33 -2.07 4.31
N ALA A 134 24.68 -2.17 5.59
CA ALA A 134 25.20 -1.05 6.38
C ALA A 134 26.13 -1.56 7.49
N THR A 135 27.16 -0.78 7.80
CA THR A 135 28.03 -1.01 8.97
C THR A 135 27.54 -0.12 10.12
N ILE A 136 27.21 -0.74 11.25
CA ILE A 136 26.61 -0.05 12.40
C ILE A 136 27.56 -0.11 13.60
N THR A 137 27.78 1.05 14.20
CA THR A 137 28.49 1.17 15.49
C THR A 137 27.47 1.27 16.62
N TYR A 138 27.63 0.42 17.63
CA TYR A 138 26.71 0.33 18.78
C TYR A 138 27.30 1.01 20.01
N ASP A 139 26.43 1.56 20.86
CA ASP A 139 26.80 2.09 22.18
C ASP A 139 27.10 0.96 23.17
N ASN A 140 27.74 1.34 24.30
CA ASN A 140 28.04 0.38 25.37
C ASN A 140 26.77 -0.31 25.89
N GLY A 141 26.78 -1.64 25.88
CA GLY A 141 25.66 -2.47 26.33
C GLY A 141 24.63 -2.78 25.25
N TYR A 142 24.88 -2.35 24.02
CA TYR A 142 24.06 -2.69 22.83
C TYR A 142 24.87 -3.51 21.85
N ASP A 143 24.18 -4.34 21.10
CA ASP A 143 24.75 -5.19 20.04
C ASP A 143 23.75 -5.39 18.91
N LEU A 144 24.16 -6.08 17.87
CA LEU A 144 23.30 -6.41 16.73
C LEU A 144 22.02 -7.14 17.17
N ASN A 145 22.12 -8.11 18.07
CA ASN A 145 20.94 -8.91 18.46
C ASN A 145 19.88 -8.06 19.15
N THR A 146 20.31 -7.09 19.95
CA THR A 146 19.43 -6.16 20.67
C THR A 146 18.80 -5.11 19.75
N CYS A 147 19.57 -4.58 18.78
CA CYS A 147 19.12 -3.46 17.94
C CYS A 147 18.45 -3.91 16.65
N LYS A 148 18.77 -5.08 16.10
CA LYS A 148 18.28 -5.56 14.82
C LYS A 148 16.76 -5.47 14.64
N PRO A 149 15.90 -5.96 15.55
CA PRO A 149 14.45 -5.88 15.36
C PRO A 149 13.95 -4.44 15.29
N GLN A 150 14.54 -3.53 16.05
CA GLN A 150 14.18 -2.12 16.08
C GLN A 150 14.64 -1.39 14.81
N ILE A 151 15.82 -1.75 14.28
CA ILE A 151 16.34 -1.22 13.02
C ILE A 151 15.44 -1.65 11.87
N GLU A 152 15.09 -2.94 11.77
CA GLU A 152 14.21 -3.44 10.72
C GLU A 152 12.81 -2.79 10.80
N THR A 153 12.29 -2.59 12.02
CA THR A 153 11.03 -1.85 12.23
C THR A 153 11.14 -0.40 11.75
N ALA A 154 12.20 0.31 12.12
CA ALA A 154 12.38 1.72 11.71
C ALA A 154 12.50 1.87 10.18
N ILE A 155 13.18 0.93 9.53
CA ILE A 155 13.27 0.91 8.06
C ILE A 155 11.90 0.63 7.43
N GLU A 156 11.14 -0.34 7.98
CA GLU A 156 9.80 -0.65 7.47
C GLU A 156 8.82 0.52 7.67
N GLU A 157 8.91 1.24 8.78
CA GLU A 157 8.14 2.47 9.02
C GLU A 157 8.46 3.55 7.97
N TYR A 158 9.74 3.71 7.60
CA TYR A 158 10.13 4.60 6.51
C TYR A 158 9.52 4.16 5.17
N PHE A 159 9.56 2.86 4.85
CA PHE A 159 8.94 2.33 3.62
C PHE A 159 7.42 2.50 3.63
N ALA A 160 6.77 2.24 4.77
CA ALA A 160 5.34 2.48 4.94
C ALA A 160 4.99 3.95 4.70
N GLY A 161 5.81 4.88 5.19
CA GLY A 161 5.67 6.31 4.91
C GLY A 161 5.78 6.66 3.42
N LEU A 162 6.71 6.03 2.69
CA LEU A 162 6.82 6.18 1.23
C LEU A 162 5.57 5.65 0.52
N ARG A 163 5.11 4.44 0.87
CA ARG A 163 3.92 3.82 0.28
C ARG A 163 2.65 4.63 0.53
N LYS A 164 2.50 5.18 1.74
CA LYS A 164 1.37 6.06 2.09
C LYS A 164 1.30 7.32 1.21
N ASN A 165 2.45 7.82 0.77
CA ASN A 165 2.52 9.00 -0.10
C ASN A 165 2.54 8.66 -1.60
N TRP A 166 2.48 7.38 -1.98
CA TRP A 166 2.63 6.91 -3.36
C TRP A 166 1.65 7.58 -4.33
N GLU A 167 0.42 7.76 -3.93
CA GLU A 167 -0.64 8.34 -4.76
C GLU A 167 -0.28 9.74 -5.29
N ASN A 168 0.33 10.55 -4.43
CA ASN A 168 0.67 11.95 -4.71
C ASN A 168 2.04 12.14 -5.38
N GLN A 169 2.76 11.05 -5.66
CA GLN A 169 4.09 11.09 -6.23
C GLN A 169 4.10 10.49 -7.64
N SER A 170 4.81 11.12 -8.57
CA SER A 170 5.04 10.54 -9.90
C SER A 170 5.97 9.34 -9.85
N LYS A 171 6.89 9.31 -8.88
CA LYS A 171 7.77 8.18 -8.57
C LYS A 171 8.23 8.26 -7.12
N LEU A 172 8.47 7.11 -6.51
CA LEU A 172 9.09 7.02 -5.20
C LEU A 172 10.62 6.89 -5.35
N VAL A 173 11.35 7.40 -4.36
CA VAL A 173 12.80 7.23 -4.28
C VAL A 173 13.17 6.77 -2.88
N VAL A 174 13.74 5.58 -2.76
CA VAL A 174 14.35 5.13 -1.51
C VAL A 174 15.73 5.73 -1.40
N ARG A 175 15.95 6.53 -0.36
CA ARG A 175 17.19 7.31 -0.17
C ARG A 175 18.03 6.70 0.92
N ILE A 176 19.32 6.52 0.67
CA ILE A 176 20.31 6.09 1.66
C ILE A 176 20.26 6.99 2.89
N ALA A 177 20.27 8.32 2.70
CA ALA A 177 20.24 9.27 3.82
C ALA A 177 19.01 9.10 4.73
N SER A 178 17.86 8.71 4.18
CA SER A 178 16.65 8.46 4.97
C SER A 178 16.72 7.12 5.71
N ILE A 179 17.34 6.11 5.11
CA ILE A 179 17.63 4.82 5.76
C ILE A 179 18.61 5.04 6.92
N ASP A 180 19.71 5.77 6.69
CA ASP A 180 20.69 6.09 7.72
C ASP A 180 20.03 6.86 8.88
N ALA A 181 19.19 7.84 8.59
CA ALA A 181 18.42 8.57 9.60
C ALA A 181 17.48 7.67 10.39
N ALA A 182 16.80 6.72 9.74
CA ALA A 182 15.93 5.77 10.42
C ALA A 182 16.72 4.85 11.35
N ILE A 183 17.88 4.33 10.90
CA ILE A 183 18.76 3.47 11.72
C ILE A 183 19.36 4.26 12.87
N MET A 184 19.83 5.49 12.63
CA MET A 184 20.39 6.37 13.68
C MET A 184 19.36 6.78 14.73
N GLY A 185 18.06 6.73 14.41
CA GLY A 185 16.98 6.96 15.38
C GLY A 185 16.79 5.82 16.39
N VAL A 186 17.41 4.67 16.16
CA VAL A 186 17.26 3.50 17.02
C VAL A 186 18.17 3.64 18.25
N LYS A 187 17.59 3.43 19.41
CA LYS A 187 18.34 3.50 20.69
C LYS A 187 19.46 2.45 20.70
N GLY A 188 20.68 2.91 21.02
CA GLY A 188 21.87 2.05 21.06
C GLY A 188 22.68 2.03 19.77
N VAL A 189 22.23 2.73 18.71
CA VAL A 189 23.03 3.00 17.52
C VAL A 189 23.77 4.33 17.71
N VAL A 190 25.08 4.34 17.46
CA VAL A 190 25.95 5.52 17.56
C VAL A 190 26.31 6.06 16.19
N ASP A 191 26.56 5.16 15.22
CA ASP A 191 26.95 5.56 13.87
C ASP A 191 26.53 4.52 12.83
N VAL A 192 26.28 4.98 11.60
CA VAL A 192 25.95 4.17 10.43
C VAL A 192 26.82 4.59 9.26
N THR A 193 27.50 3.65 8.64
CA THR A 193 28.41 3.92 7.53
C THR A 193 28.32 2.86 6.43
N GLY A 194 28.76 3.21 5.23
CA GLY A 194 28.84 2.26 4.13
C GLY A 194 27.49 1.76 3.62
N THR A 195 26.41 2.47 3.88
CA THR A 195 25.07 2.05 3.49
C THR A 195 24.92 1.97 1.98
N THR A 196 24.41 0.84 1.52
CA THR A 196 24.07 0.60 0.11
C THR A 196 22.68 0.01 -0.01
N LEU A 197 22.00 0.33 -1.11
CA LEU A 197 20.69 -0.22 -1.48
C LEU A 197 20.86 -1.06 -2.74
N ASN A 198 20.54 -2.35 -2.67
CA ASN A 198 20.78 -3.32 -3.74
C ASN A 198 22.23 -3.30 -4.27
N GLY A 199 23.20 -3.05 -3.37
CA GLY A 199 24.62 -2.93 -3.69
C GLY A 199 25.02 -1.63 -4.40
N GLY A 200 24.12 -0.64 -4.47
CA GLY A 200 24.33 0.65 -5.14
C GLY A 200 23.89 1.84 -4.30
N GLY A 201 23.48 2.91 -4.99
CA GLY A 201 23.00 4.16 -4.42
C GLY A 201 21.49 4.14 -4.13
N ASN A 202 20.87 5.31 -4.17
CA ASN A 202 19.41 5.46 -4.02
C ASN A 202 18.67 4.61 -5.06
N VAL A 203 17.53 4.04 -4.67
CA VAL A 203 16.67 3.26 -5.57
C VAL A 203 15.52 4.13 -6.03
N GLU A 204 15.46 4.41 -7.34
CA GLU A 204 14.33 5.07 -7.98
C GLU A 204 13.32 4.02 -8.45
N LEU A 205 12.06 4.21 -8.11
CA LEU A 205 10.96 3.35 -8.51
C LEU A 205 10.13 4.03 -9.61
N THR A 206 9.48 3.23 -10.42
CA THR A 206 8.52 3.75 -11.40
C THR A 206 7.22 4.20 -10.73
N GLU A 207 6.33 4.81 -11.50
CA GLU A 207 5.03 5.29 -11.02
C GLU A 207 4.16 4.19 -10.41
N TYR A 208 4.35 2.94 -10.85
CA TYR A 208 3.52 1.79 -10.45
C TYR A 208 4.30 0.77 -9.58
N GLU A 209 5.33 1.23 -8.92
CA GLU A 209 6.14 0.42 -8.03
C GLU A 209 6.14 0.96 -6.61
N ILE A 210 6.23 0.04 -5.64
CA ILE A 210 6.40 0.35 -4.22
C ILE A 210 7.60 -0.41 -3.65
N PRO A 211 8.32 0.16 -2.67
CA PRO A 211 9.42 -0.53 -2.03
C PRO A 211 8.91 -1.52 -0.99
N VAL A 212 9.56 -2.69 -0.92
CA VAL A 212 9.42 -3.66 0.17
C VAL A 212 10.80 -3.99 0.74
N LEU A 213 10.87 -4.21 2.04
CA LEU A 213 12.11 -4.54 2.70
C LEU A 213 12.57 -5.95 2.30
N GLY A 214 13.79 -6.05 1.80
CA GLY A 214 14.48 -7.30 1.53
C GLY A 214 15.36 -7.72 2.70
N VAL A 215 16.54 -8.23 2.38
CA VAL A 215 17.53 -8.63 3.38
C VAL A 215 18.29 -7.41 3.87
N VAL A 216 18.46 -7.29 5.20
CA VAL A 216 19.35 -6.31 5.82
C VAL A 216 20.63 -7.03 6.27
N THR A 217 21.76 -6.62 5.70
CA THR A 217 23.09 -7.14 6.00
C THR A 217 23.84 -6.13 6.86
N TYR A 218 24.35 -6.60 7.96
CA TYR A 218 25.07 -5.79 8.95
C TYR A 218 26.56 -6.13 8.90
N GLY A 219 27.39 -5.09 8.74
CA GLY A 219 28.86 -5.19 8.76
C GLY A 219 29.46 -4.80 10.09
#